data_a58f7293e78b414e40be22a75eb03e84
#
_entry.id   a58f7293e78b414e40be22a75eb03e84
#
_cell.length_a   1.000
_cell.length_b   1.000
_cell.length_c   1.000
_cell.angle_alpha   90.00
_cell.angle_beta   90.00
_cell.angle_gamma   90.00
#
_symmetry.space_group_name_H-M   'P 1'
#
loop_
_entity.id
_entity.type
_entity.pdbx_description
1 polymer ?
#
loop_
_entity_poly.entity_id
_entity_poly.type
_entity_poly.pdbx_seq_one_letter_code
_entity_poly.pdbx_strand_id
1 'polypeptide(L)'
;MFCGFGEQVGYETLVRKIAHQSLDKTSRFTDWSRRPLTEAQKTYALADVTHLRQIYEFLAHKLEQTGRARWVAEELETLLSPDTYVTQPQDAWKRVKTRTNSPKFLAIVRELAAFREDYARSRNIPRNRVFKDDALVELASLTPSNGEELNRARLLLREARKGEIAEGILKAVAAGVACKPADMPQPDRKRDKLQVTPALAD
;
A
#
# COMPACT_ATOMS: atom_id res chain seq x y z
N MET A 1 6.26 20.13 -5.19
CA MET A 1 6.30 20.50 -6.61
C MET A 1 5.69 21.89 -6.85
N PHE A 2 4.38 22.09 -6.78
CA PHE A 2 3.67 23.34 -7.11
C PHE A 2 4.13 24.59 -6.36
N CYS A 3 4.64 24.43 -5.13
CA CYS A 3 5.14 25.53 -4.30
C CYS A 3 6.67 25.65 -4.27
N GLY A 4 7.40 24.94 -5.10
CA GLY A 4 8.86 25.03 -5.21
C GLY A 4 9.66 24.29 -4.12
N PHE A 5 9.05 23.31 -3.45
CA PHE A 5 9.72 22.48 -2.43
C PHE A 5 10.23 21.13 -2.95
N GLY A 6 10.13 20.86 -4.26
CA GLY A 6 10.45 19.56 -4.88
C GLY A 6 9.24 18.62 -4.95
N GLU A 7 9.43 17.41 -5.50
CA GLU A 7 8.35 16.45 -5.72
C GLU A 7 7.81 15.83 -4.43
N GLN A 8 8.68 15.43 -3.52
CA GLN A 8 8.32 14.74 -2.28
C GLN A 8 9.08 15.36 -1.11
N VAL A 9 8.61 16.50 -0.64
CA VAL A 9 9.21 17.14 0.54
C VAL A 9 8.65 16.52 1.83
N GLY A 10 9.53 16.11 2.74
CA GLY A 10 9.12 15.60 4.05
C GLY A 10 8.56 16.71 4.95
N TYR A 11 7.60 16.34 5.81
CA TYR A 11 6.96 17.25 6.77
C TYR A 11 7.95 18.04 7.63
N GLU A 12 8.97 17.37 8.16
CA GLU A 12 10.04 18.02 8.96
C GLU A 12 10.74 19.15 8.19
N THR A 13 10.99 18.95 6.90
CA THR A 13 11.62 20.00 6.07
C THR A 13 10.70 21.21 5.92
N LEU A 14 9.38 20.99 5.79
CA LEU A 14 8.40 22.06 5.75
C LEU A 14 8.31 22.78 7.09
N VAL A 15 8.25 22.04 8.20
CA VAL A 15 8.26 22.63 9.56
C VAL A 15 9.48 23.53 9.75
N ARG A 16 10.66 23.03 9.39
CA ARG A 16 11.90 23.83 9.52
C ARG A 16 11.92 25.06 8.63
N LYS A 17 11.46 24.94 7.37
CA LYS A 17 11.52 26.04 6.38
C LYS A 17 10.41 27.08 6.55
N ILE A 18 9.24 26.69 7.02
CA ILE A 18 8.04 27.53 7.07
C ILE A 18 7.73 27.95 8.50
N ALA A 19 7.72 27.00 9.44
CA ALA A 19 7.41 27.26 10.83
C ALA A 19 8.65 27.64 11.67
N HIS A 20 9.87 27.50 11.11
CA HIS A 20 11.16 27.76 11.79
C HIS A 20 11.30 26.98 13.09
N GLN A 21 10.72 25.78 13.14
CA GLN A 21 10.73 24.88 14.30
C GLN A 21 11.45 23.57 13.97
N SER A 22 11.79 22.80 15.01
CA SER A 22 12.31 21.45 14.90
C SER A 22 11.34 20.45 15.49
N LEU A 23 11.19 19.27 14.87
CA LEU A 23 10.36 18.20 15.40
C LEU A 23 11.16 17.30 16.32
N ASP A 24 10.65 17.06 17.53
CA ASP A 24 11.14 15.98 18.38
C ASP A 24 10.64 14.63 17.87
N LYS A 25 11.56 13.74 17.54
CA LYS A 25 11.27 12.40 17.03
C LYS A 25 11.43 11.28 18.05
N THR A 26 11.73 11.60 19.30
CA THR A 26 12.05 10.61 20.35
C THR A 26 10.90 9.65 20.60
N SER A 27 9.65 10.12 20.50
CA SER A 27 8.44 9.29 20.69
C SER A 27 7.94 8.56 19.46
N ARG A 28 8.59 8.68 18.29
CA ARG A 28 8.11 8.09 17.03
C ARG A 28 7.92 6.58 17.09
N PHE A 29 8.81 5.87 17.76
CA PHE A 29 8.85 4.39 17.81
C PHE A 29 8.41 3.82 19.17
N THR A 30 7.75 4.63 20.00
CA THR A 30 7.20 4.16 21.26
C THR A 30 5.92 3.36 21.05
N ASP A 31 5.50 2.58 22.04
CA ASP A 31 4.25 1.84 22.00
C ASP A 31 3.05 2.79 22.14
N TRP A 32 2.41 3.10 21.01
CA TRP A 32 1.24 3.96 20.93
C TRP A 32 -0.07 3.28 21.35
N SER A 33 -0.08 1.96 21.57
CA SER A 33 -1.26 1.24 22.07
C SER A 33 -1.45 1.39 23.57
N ARG A 34 -0.39 1.69 24.29
CA ARG A 34 -0.39 1.84 25.76
C ARG A 34 -1.26 3.03 26.20
N ARG A 35 -2.00 2.85 27.28
CA ARG A 35 -2.79 3.90 27.94
C ARG A 35 -2.45 3.96 29.42
N PRO A 36 -2.40 5.19 30.00
CA PRO A 36 -2.48 6.50 29.35
C PRO A 36 -1.23 6.83 28.51
N LEU A 37 -1.38 7.74 27.54
CA LEU A 37 -0.25 8.27 26.80
C LEU A 37 0.64 9.11 27.73
N THR A 38 1.96 9.05 27.53
CA THR A 38 2.91 9.90 28.23
C THR A 38 2.85 11.36 27.73
N GLU A 39 3.31 12.32 28.51
CA GLU A 39 3.38 13.74 28.10
C GLU A 39 4.25 13.92 26.84
N ALA A 40 5.36 13.17 26.72
CA ALA A 40 6.19 13.18 25.54
C ALA A 40 5.45 12.70 24.27
N GLN A 41 4.63 11.64 24.40
CA GLN A 41 3.79 11.17 23.30
C GLN A 41 2.71 12.20 22.91
N LYS A 42 2.08 12.85 23.89
CA LYS A 42 1.10 13.90 23.63
C LYS A 42 1.73 15.10 22.93
N THR A 43 2.90 15.55 23.39
CA THR A 43 3.65 16.63 22.77
C THR A 43 4.04 16.30 21.33
N TYR A 44 4.50 15.07 21.09
CA TYR A 44 4.81 14.60 19.75
C TYR A 44 3.57 14.63 18.83
N ALA A 45 2.44 14.08 19.29
CA ALA A 45 1.21 14.06 18.51
C ALA A 45 0.66 15.47 18.21
N LEU A 46 0.76 16.39 19.17
CA LEU A 46 0.36 17.78 18.98
C LEU A 46 1.25 18.51 17.96
N ALA A 47 2.54 18.22 17.93
CA ALA A 47 3.45 18.83 16.95
C ALA A 47 3.09 18.48 15.50
N ASP A 48 2.53 17.29 15.25
CA ASP A 48 2.06 16.89 13.92
C ASP A 48 0.83 17.73 13.45
N VAL A 49 0.07 18.31 14.36
CA VAL A 49 -1.12 19.13 14.04
C VAL A 49 -0.81 20.63 14.05
N THR A 50 -0.11 21.11 15.06
CA THR A 50 0.11 22.55 15.29
C THR A 50 0.89 23.19 14.15
N HIS A 51 1.96 22.55 13.70
CA HIS A 51 2.78 23.07 12.60
C HIS A 51 2.11 22.89 11.24
N LEU A 52 1.25 21.86 11.08
CA LEU A 52 0.55 21.59 9.83
C LEU A 52 -0.38 22.74 9.44
N ARG A 53 -1.06 23.35 10.41
CA ARG A 53 -1.92 24.52 10.15
C ARG A 53 -1.13 25.69 9.55
N GLN A 54 0.00 26.04 10.15
CA GLN A 54 0.86 27.13 9.66
C GLN A 54 1.42 26.84 8.27
N ILE A 55 1.81 25.60 8.03
CA ILE A 55 2.28 25.13 6.71
C ILE A 55 1.16 25.24 5.68
N TYR A 56 -0.07 24.81 6.03
CA TYR A 56 -1.22 24.89 5.15
C TYR A 56 -1.51 26.34 4.73
N GLU A 57 -1.59 27.26 5.69
CA GLU A 57 -1.86 28.68 5.43
C GLU A 57 -0.79 29.28 4.49
N PHE A 58 0.47 28.98 4.72
CA PHE A 58 1.57 29.42 3.85
C PHE A 58 1.45 28.86 2.43
N LEU A 59 1.21 27.56 2.30
CA LEU A 59 1.13 26.91 1.00
C LEU A 59 -0.11 27.37 0.21
N ALA A 60 -1.26 27.50 0.87
CA ALA A 60 -2.50 28.01 0.27
C ALA A 60 -2.28 29.43 -0.30
N HIS A 61 -1.74 30.33 0.50
CA HIS A 61 -1.42 31.69 0.06
C HIS A 61 -0.45 31.72 -1.12
N LYS A 62 0.58 30.87 -1.10
CA LYS A 62 1.55 30.77 -2.21
C LYS A 62 0.91 30.25 -3.49
N LEU A 63 -0.01 29.29 -3.40
CA LEU A 63 -0.75 28.77 -4.56
C LEU A 63 -1.66 29.82 -5.18
N GLU A 64 -2.35 30.63 -4.37
CA GLU A 64 -3.17 31.73 -4.81
C GLU A 64 -2.31 32.79 -5.53
N GLN A 65 -1.21 33.23 -4.93
CA GLN A 65 -0.28 34.21 -5.52
C GLN A 65 0.28 33.75 -6.88
N THR A 66 0.51 32.46 -7.05
CA THR A 66 1.09 31.90 -8.29
C THR A 66 0.01 31.48 -9.30
N GLY A 67 -1.28 31.59 -8.98
CA GLY A 67 -2.38 31.14 -9.83
C GLY A 67 -2.48 29.62 -10.02
N ARG A 68 -1.78 28.83 -9.19
CA ARG A 68 -1.69 27.37 -9.31
C ARG A 68 -2.68 26.60 -8.45
N ALA A 69 -3.57 27.28 -7.72
CA ALA A 69 -4.54 26.66 -6.83
C ALA A 69 -5.42 25.64 -7.57
N ARG A 70 -5.84 25.95 -8.81
CA ARG A 70 -6.65 25.04 -9.63
C ARG A 70 -5.92 23.72 -9.96
N TRP A 71 -4.64 23.75 -10.27
CA TRP A 71 -3.87 22.54 -10.59
C TRP A 71 -3.81 21.60 -9.38
N VAL A 72 -3.65 22.17 -8.18
CA VAL A 72 -3.64 21.38 -6.94
C VAL A 72 -5.04 20.84 -6.63
N ALA A 73 -6.11 21.56 -6.91
CA ALA A 73 -7.47 21.07 -6.71
C ALA A 73 -7.76 19.81 -7.53
N GLU A 74 -7.35 19.76 -8.80
CA GLU A 74 -7.50 18.57 -9.66
C GLU A 74 -6.74 17.35 -9.10
N GLU A 75 -5.52 17.54 -8.60
CA GLU A 75 -4.76 16.46 -7.94
C GLU A 75 -5.39 16.01 -6.61
N LEU A 76 -5.94 16.95 -5.83
CA LEU A 76 -6.60 16.66 -4.57
C LEU A 76 -7.91 15.87 -4.77
N GLU A 77 -8.65 16.07 -5.86
CA GLU A 77 -9.84 15.27 -6.17
C GLU A 77 -9.50 13.78 -6.25
N THR A 78 -8.37 13.42 -6.85
CA THR A 78 -7.90 12.04 -6.90
C THR A 78 -7.60 11.50 -5.49
N LEU A 79 -6.97 12.32 -4.63
CA LEU A 79 -6.66 11.93 -3.25
C LEU A 79 -7.90 11.87 -2.35
N LEU A 80 -8.94 12.66 -2.65
CA LEU A 80 -10.20 12.65 -1.90
C LEU A 80 -11.13 11.52 -2.34
N SER A 81 -10.91 10.92 -3.50
CA SER A 81 -11.73 9.81 -3.98
C SER A 81 -11.56 8.58 -3.07
N PRO A 82 -12.64 7.99 -2.55
CA PRO A 82 -12.59 6.74 -1.79
C PRO A 82 -11.92 5.61 -2.57
N ASP A 83 -12.05 5.60 -3.90
CA ASP A 83 -11.48 4.55 -4.77
C ASP A 83 -9.95 4.51 -4.73
N THR A 84 -9.30 5.65 -4.39
CA THR A 84 -7.85 5.71 -4.20
C THR A 84 -7.39 4.82 -3.03
N TYR A 85 -8.24 4.64 -2.02
CA TYR A 85 -7.90 3.93 -0.78
C TYR A 85 -8.48 2.52 -0.69
N VAL A 86 -9.55 2.26 -1.45
CA VAL A 86 -10.20 0.95 -1.45
C VAL A 86 -9.57 0.05 -2.50
N THR A 87 -8.89 -1.00 -2.06
CA THR A 87 -8.43 -2.05 -2.97
C THR A 87 -9.53 -3.07 -3.14
N GLN A 88 -10.08 -3.21 -4.34
CA GLN A 88 -11.00 -4.31 -4.60
C GLN A 88 -10.24 -5.65 -4.52
N PRO A 89 -10.79 -6.70 -3.88
CA PRO A 89 -10.12 -7.98 -3.74
C PRO A 89 -9.64 -8.55 -5.08
N GLN A 90 -10.46 -8.42 -6.14
CA GLN A 90 -10.16 -8.88 -7.49
C GLN A 90 -8.95 -8.16 -8.12
N ASP A 91 -8.62 -6.96 -7.64
CA ASP A 91 -7.50 -6.12 -8.13
C ASP A 91 -6.26 -6.19 -7.22
N ALA A 92 -6.37 -6.82 -6.05
CA ALA A 92 -5.29 -6.89 -5.06
C ALA A 92 -4.01 -7.54 -5.63
N TRP A 93 -4.13 -8.45 -6.59
CA TRP A 93 -3.02 -9.11 -7.26
C TRP A 93 -2.12 -8.16 -8.05
N LYS A 94 -2.65 -7.05 -8.57
CA LYS A 94 -1.89 -6.05 -9.33
C LYS A 94 -0.77 -5.39 -8.51
N ARG A 95 -0.87 -5.45 -7.19
CA ARG A 95 0.13 -4.92 -6.24
C ARG A 95 1.20 -5.95 -5.88
N VAL A 96 1.00 -7.22 -6.22
CA VAL A 96 1.95 -8.30 -5.94
C VAL A 96 3.04 -8.31 -7.01
N LYS A 97 4.29 -8.11 -6.60
CA LYS A 97 5.43 -8.17 -7.52
C LYS A 97 5.74 -9.61 -7.88
N THR A 98 5.53 -9.98 -9.14
CA THR A 98 5.82 -11.31 -9.66
C THR A 98 7.00 -11.27 -10.64
N ARG A 99 7.78 -12.35 -10.70
CA ARG A 99 8.85 -12.52 -11.70
C ARG A 99 8.31 -13.14 -12.99
N THR A 100 7.23 -13.89 -12.89
CA THR A 100 6.58 -14.61 -13.97
C THR A 100 5.26 -13.97 -14.32
N ASN A 101 5.02 -13.78 -15.62
CA ASN A 101 3.79 -13.20 -16.15
C ASN A 101 2.95 -14.25 -16.93
N SER A 102 3.12 -15.55 -16.62
CA SER A 102 2.29 -16.59 -17.21
C SER A 102 0.82 -16.38 -16.80
N PRO A 103 -0.14 -16.37 -17.73
CA PRO A 103 -1.56 -16.18 -17.41
C PRO A 103 -2.11 -17.16 -16.37
N LYS A 104 -1.69 -18.43 -16.42
CA LYS A 104 -2.04 -19.44 -15.41
C LYS A 104 -1.53 -19.09 -14.03
N PHE A 105 -0.26 -18.68 -13.94
CA PHE A 105 0.34 -18.26 -12.68
C PHE A 105 -0.37 -17.02 -12.12
N LEU A 106 -0.62 -16.03 -12.97
CA LEU A 106 -1.33 -14.81 -12.56
C LEU A 106 -2.77 -15.08 -12.12
N ALA A 107 -3.46 -16.07 -12.71
CA ALA A 107 -4.78 -16.49 -12.25
C ALA A 107 -4.74 -17.00 -10.80
N ILE A 108 -3.74 -17.82 -10.45
CA ILE A 108 -3.58 -18.31 -9.08
C ILE A 108 -3.19 -17.17 -8.12
N VAL A 109 -2.29 -16.28 -8.54
CA VAL A 109 -1.93 -15.07 -7.77
C VAL A 109 -3.16 -14.21 -7.50
N ARG A 110 -4.05 -14.03 -8.49
CA ARG A 110 -5.30 -13.26 -8.34
C ARG A 110 -6.20 -13.85 -7.27
N GLU A 111 -6.47 -15.14 -7.33
CA GLU A 111 -7.36 -15.80 -6.37
C GLU A 111 -6.79 -15.79 -4.94
N LEU A 112 -5.47 -16.04 -4.80
CA LEU A 112 -4.79 -15.96 -3.51
C LEU A 112 -4.78 -14.53 -2.94
N ALA A 113 -4.56 -13.52 -3.78
CA ALA A 113 -4.58 -12.13 -3.37
C ALA A 113 -5.98 -11.67 -2.97
N ALA A 114 -7.01 -12.09 -3.71
CA ALA A 114 -8.41 -11.80 -3.41
C ALA A 114 -8.81 -12.42 -2.06
N PHE A 115 -8.54 -13.70 -1.86
CA PHE A 115 -8.78 -14.37 -0.58
C PHE A 115 -8.09 -13.65 0.59
N ARG A 116 -6.81 -13.31 0.43
CA ARG A 116 -6.04 -12.63 1.48
C ARG A 116 -6.64 -11.26 1.83
N GLU A 117 -7.07 -10.50 0.84
CA GLU A 117 -7.67 -9.18 1.05
C GLU A 117 -9.02 -9.28 1.75
N ASP A 118 -9.89 -10.21 1.33
CA ASP A 118 -11.20 -10.45 1.95
C ASP A 118 -11.05 -10.92 3.41
N TYR A 119 -10.14 -11.87 3.65
CA TYR A 119 -9.87 -12.36 5.00
C TYR A 119 -9.32 -11.25 5.91
N ALA A 120 -8.37 -10.46 5.41
CA ALA A 120 -7.80 -9.35 6.16
C ALA A 120 -8.85 -8.30 6.55
N ARG A 121 -9.76 -7.96 5.62
CA ARG A 121 -10.88 -7.05 5.88
C ARG A 121 -11.86 -7.60 6.91
N SER A 122 -12.31 -8.83 6.73
CA SER A 122 -13.29 -9.46 7.63
C SER A 122 -12.80 -9.53 9.07
N ARG A 123 -11.49 -9.67 9.26
CA ARG A 123 -10.84 -9.76 10.58
C ARG A 123 -10.24 -8.43 11.05
N ASN A 124 -10.33 -7.36 10.24
CA ASN A 124 -9.72 -6.05 10.53
C ASN A 124 -8.24 -6.15 10.90
N ILE A 125 -7.48 -6.94 10.14
CA ILE A 125 -6.04 -7.12 10.30
C ILE A 125 -5.28 -6.74 9.04
N PRO A 126 -4.02 -6.28 9.14
CA PRO A 126 -3.19 -6.03 7.98
C PRO A 126 -2.99 -7.30 7.14
N ARG A 127 -3.12 -7.23 5.81
CA ARG A 127 -2.97 -8.39 4.90
C ARG A 127 -1.65 -9.16 5.09
N ASN A 128 -0.57 -8.48 5.45
CA ASN A 128 0.72 -9.12 5.72
C ASN A 128 0.73 -9.99 6.99
N ARG A 129 -0.27 -9.83 7.86
CA ARG A 129 -0.49 -10.71 9.02
C ARG A 129 -1.17 -12.02 8.63
N VAL A 130 -1.92 -12.02 7.53
CA VAL A 130 -2.49 -13.26 6.97
C VAL A 130 -1.36 -14.08 6.33
N PHE A 131 -0.72 -13.56 5.31
CA PHE A 131 0.55 -14.01 4.74
C PHE A 131 1.16 -12.94 3.84
N LYS A 132 2.50 -12.96 3.71
CA LYS A 132 3.26 -11.97 2.95
C LYS A 132 3.20 -12.24 1.44
N ASP A 133 3.60 -11.26 0.62
CA ASP A 133 3.64 -11.38 -0.84
C ASP A 133 4.57 -12.50 -1.30
N ASP A 134 5.73 -12.68 -0.64
CA ASP A 134 6.66 -13.77 -0.98
C ASP A 134 6.04 -15.15 -0.77
N ALA A 135 5.28 -15.33 0.32
CA ALA A 135 4.55 -16.57 0.57
C ALA A 135 3.42 -16.78 -0.47
N LEU A 136 2.75 -15.71 -0.90
CA LEU A 136 1.73 -15.76 -1.96
C LEU A 136 2.33 -16.25 -3.28
N VAL A 137 3.48 -15.69 -3.68
CA VAL A 137 4.20 -16.07 -4.90
C VAL A 137 4.70 -17.52 -4.82
N GLU A 138 5.20 -17.95 -3.66
CA GLU A 138 5.60 -19.34 -3.41
C GLU A 138 4.40 -20.30 -3.56
N LEU A 139 3.27 -19.99 -2.94
CA LEU A 139 2.03 -20.78 -3.03
C LEU A 139 1.52 -20.91 -4.46
N ALA A 140 1.56 -19.79 -5.22
CA ALA A 140 1.19 -19.81 -6.64
C ALA A 140 2.12 -20.67 -7.49
N SER A 141 3.39 -20.81 -7.10
CA SER A 141 4.37 -21.67 -7.77
C SER A 141 4.24 -23.15 -7.38
N LEU A 142 3.95 -23.42 -6.11
CA LEU A 142 3.79 -24.77 -5.56
C LEU A 142 2.45 -25.40 -5.94
N THR A 143 1.43 -24.59 -6.13
CA THR A 143 0.04 -25.03 -6.42
C THR A 143 -0.46 -26.16 -5.50
N PRO A 144 -0.40 -25.98 -4.15
CA PRO A 144 -0.75 -27.04 -3.22
C PRO A 144 -2.22 -27.44 -3.35
N SER A 145 -2.50 -28.75 -3.41
CA SER A 145 -3.83 -29.34 -3.48
C SER A 145 -4.37 -29.84 -2.14
N ASN A 146 -3.48 -29.97 -1.15
CA ASN A 146 -3.80 -30.50 0.17
C ASN A 146 -2.88 -29.94 1.25
N GLY A 147 -3.17 -30.27 2.52
CA GLY A 147 -2.41 -29.77 3.67
C GLY A 147 -0.95 -30.22 3.71
N GLU A 148 -0.64 -31.41 3.20
CA GLU A 148 0.74 -31.91 3.17
C GLU A 148 1.60 -31.10 2.19
N GLU A 149 1.05 -30.81 1.02
CA GLU A 149 1.70 -29.96 0.02
C GLU A 149 1.80 -28.50 0.50
N LEU A 150 0.77 -28.01 1.18
CA LEU A 150 0.79 -26.67 1.80
C LEU A 150 1.93 -26.54 2.82
N ASN A 151 2.23 -27.59 3.57
CA ASN A 151 3.33 -27.59 4.53
C ASN A 151 4.73 -27.48 3.90
N ARG A 152 4.87 -27.71 2.58
CA ARG A 152 6.12 -27.50 1.83
C ARG A 152 6.40 -26.02 1.57
N ALA A 153 5.40 -25.14 1.67
CA ALA A 153 5.59 -23.69 1.54
C ALA A 153 6.43 -23.17 2.71
N ARG A 154 7.67 -22.77 2.43
CA ARG A 154 8.64 -22.37 3.46
C ARG A 154 8.37 -20.98 4.02
N LEU A 155 7.88 -20.08 3.18
CA LEU A 155 7.63 -18.69 3.52
C LEU A 155 6.28 -18.47 4.22
N LEU A 156 5.39 -19.49 4.19
CA LEU A 156 4.11 -19.44 4.87
C LEU A 156 4.29 -19.66 6.38
N LEU A 157 3.74 -18.77 7.20
CA LEU A 157 3.76 -18.87 8.66
C LEU A 157 3.03 -20.14 9.12
N ARG A 158 3.44 -20.70 10.26
CA ARG A 158 2.85 -21.94 10.81
C ARG A 158 1.37 -21.81 11.11
N GLU A 159 0.95 -20.65 11.60
CA GLU A 159 -0.43 -20.31 11.93
C GLU A 159 -1.33 -20.32 10.68
N ALA A 160 -0.81 -19.92 9.54
CA ALA A 160 -1.53 -19.90 8.27
C ALA A 160 -1.62 -21.28 7.57
N ARG A 161 -0.97 -22.30 8.10
CA ARG A 161 -0.99 -23.68 7.57
C ARG A 161 -2.14 -24.52 8.10
N LYS A 162 -3.00 -23.97 8.98
CA LYS A 162 -4.10 -24.66 9.62
C LYS A 162 -5.36 -23.79 9.63
N GLY A 163 -6.52 -24.41 9.83
CA GLY A 163 -7.80 -23.74 9.96
C GLY A 163 -8.22 -22.96 8.72
N GLU A 164 -9.03 -21.94 8.92
CA GLU A 164 -9.66 -21.14 7.84
C GLU A 164 -8.69 -20.58 6.81
N ILE A 165 -7.47 -20.18 7.22
CA ILE A 165 -6.50 -19.61 6.29
C ILE A 165 -5.98 -20.72 5.35
N ALA A 166 -5.67 -21.90 5.87
CA ALA A 166 -5.20 -23.03 5.06
C ALA A 166 -6.28 -23.48 4.07
N GLU A 167 -7.51 -23.63 4.52
CA GLU A 167 -8.66 -23.99 3.69
C GLU A 167 -8.90 -22.94 2.60
N GLY A 168 -8.85 -21.66 2.96
CA GLY A 168 -8.98 -20.55 2.01
C GLY A 168 -7.87 -20.53 0.97
N ILE A 169 -6.62 -20.78 1.36
CA ILE A 169 -5.49 -20.90 0.43
C ILE A 169 -5.72 -22.04 -0.55
N LEU A 170 -6.06 -23.23 -0.08
CA LEU A 170 -6.29 -24.41 -0.95
C LEU A 170 -7.44 -24.14 -1.92
N LYS A 171 -8.53 -23.54 -1.44
CA LYS A 171 -9.69 -23.17 -2.28
C LYS A 171 -9.30 -22.12 -3.34
N ALA A 172 -8.53 -21.10 -2.98
CA ALA A 172 -8.06 -20.07 -3.89
C ALA A 172 -7.11 -20.65 -4.95
N VAL A 173 -6.19 -21.54 -4.57
CA VAL A 173 -5.30 -22.22 -5.52
C VAL A 173 -6.11 -23.07 -6.49
N ALA A 174 -7.06 -23.87 -6.00
CA ALA A 174 -7.92 -24.70 -6.84
C ALA A 174 -8.73 -23.85 -7.84
N ALA A 175 -9.28 -22.71 -7.39
CA ALA A 175 -10.00 -21.76 -8.26
C ALA A 175 -9.09 -21.17 -9.35
N GLY A 176 -7.87 -20.77 -8.98
CA GLY A 176 -6.89 -20.23 -9.92
C GLY A 176 -6.44 -21.27 -10.97
N VAL A 177 -6.23 -22.52 -10.56
CA VAL A 177 -5.88 -23.63 -11.46
C VAL A 177 -7.03 -23.95 -12.42
N ALA A 178 -8.28 -23.90 -11.94
CA ALA A 178 -9.48 -24.16 -12.74
C ALA A 178 -9.90 -22.96 -13.62
N CYS A 179 -9.21 -21.81 -13.54
CA CYS A 179 -9.54 -20.63 -14.31
C CYS A 179 -9.45 -20.90 -15.82
N LYS A 180 -10.54 -20.54 -16.54
CA LYS A 180 -10.59 -20.71 -18.00
C LYS A 180 -9.64 -19.75 -18.71
N PRO A 181 -9.05 -20.15 -19.85
CA PRO A 181 -8.11 -19.28 -20.59
C PRO A 181 -8.65 -17.88 -20.92
N ALA A 182 -9.96 -17.77 -21.18
CA ALA A 182 -10.61 -16.49 -21.46
C ALA A 182 -10.66 -15.53 -20.26
N ASP A 183 -10.67 -16.08 -19.04
CA ASP A 183 -10.81 -15.31 -17.78
C ASP A 183 -9.47 -15.07 -17.09
N MET A 184 -8.37 -15.56 -17.68
CA MET A 184 -7.04 -15.41 -17.11
C MET A 184 -6.56 -13.96 -17.21
N PRO A 185 -5.94 -13.43 -16.13
CA PRO A 185 -5.34 -12.10 -16.16
C PRO A 185 -4.30 -11.98 -17.27
N GLN A 186 -4.38 -10.91 -18.03
CA GLN A 186 -3.32 -10.55 -18.95
C GLN A 186 -2.25 -9.76 -18.20
N PRO A 187 -0.95 -10.04 -18.45
CA PRO A 187 0.11 -9.23 -17.87
C PRO A 187 -0.05 -7.79 -18.34
N ASP A 188 0.08 -6.84 -17.40
CA ASP A 188 0.16 -5.43 -17.79
C ASP A 188 1.25 -5.27 -18.85
N ARG A 189 0.88 -4.81 -20.03
CA ARG A 189 1.85 -4.35 -21.01
C ARG A 189 2.69 -3.30 -20.29
N LYS A 190 4.00 -3.51 -20.20
CA LYS A 190 4.92 -2.52 -19.66
C LYS A 190 4.53 -1.18 -20.32
N ARG A 191 3.97 -0.27 -19.52
CA ARG A 191 3.86 1.12 -19.96
C ARG A 191 5.27 1.53 -20.32
N ASP A 192 5.52 1.86 -21.58
CA ASP A 192 6.79 2.44 -21.99
C ASP A 192 7.05 3.57 -21.01
N LYS A 193 8.18 3.49 -20.30
CA LYS A 193 8.58 4.57 -19.43
C LYS A 193 8.63 5.79 -20.32
N LEU A 194 7.74 6.76 -20.08
CA LEU A 194 7.86 8.07 -20.69
C LEU A 194 9.33 8.49 -20.50
N GLN A 195 10.06 8.57 -21.61
CA GLN A 195 11.40 9.14 -21.57
C GLN A 195 11.21 10.62 -21.24
N VAL A 196 11.41 10.95 -19.98
CA VAL A 196 11.45 12.34 -19.54
C VAL A 196 12.68 12.93 -20.21
N THR A 197 12.45 13.75 -21.23
CA THR A 197 13.55 14.51 -21.87
C THR A 197 14.10 15.52 -20.84
N PRO A 198 15.41 15.84 -20.88
CA PRO A 198 16.01 16.82 -19.96
C PRO A 198 15.26 18.15 -19.87
N ALA A 199 14.61 18.57 -20.95
CA ALA A 199 13.79 19.79 -21.01
C ALA A 199 12.49 19.74 -20.18
N LEU A 200 12.09 18.58 -19.66
CA LEU A 200 10.93 18.40 -18.76
C LEU A 200 11.36 18.17 -17.31
N ALA A 201 12.65 18.14 -17.04
CA ALA A 201 13.21 17.90 -15.71
C ALA A 201 13.57 19.21 -14.95
N ASP A 202 13.61 20.35 -15.66
CA ASP A 202 13.77 21.70 -15.11
C ASP A 202 12.40 22.37 -14.90
#